data_7c04788a1d2ad6def1aaac1c5fbc73c2
#
_entry.id   7c04788a1d2ad6def1aaac1c5fbc73c2
#
_cell.length_a   1.000
_cell.length_b   1.000
_cell.length_c   1.000
_cell.angle_alpha   90.00
_cell.angle_beta   90.00
_cell.angle_gamma   90.00
#
_symmetry.space_group_name_H-M   'P 1'
#
loop_
_entity.id
_entity.type
_entity.pdbx_description
1 polymer ?
#
loop_
_entity_poly.entity_id
_entity_poly.type
_entity_poly.pdbx_seq_one_letter_code
_entity_poly.pdbx_strand_id
1 'polypeptide(L)'
;MSAKPKILTLGWEFPPLYAGGLGPACYGLTKALGKYVDNTLVLPRHEKKFKVRNVTIIGLNHLVSETSKIQTRKIDSLFSKEINWEEELFSSYPLTLPRKAIRQWSEKETKQQITKSERENLFSEKDIYGSNILKKVSAYTDMVRELADDIDFDIIHAHDWITFSAGVQLKHYTRKPLVVHVHSLETDRVHPQSRNRVYEIEKIGMMHADRVLPVSNFTKRCIMNYYGIREEKISPVYNGYDSDFNVKRAGQKFASSNREKKVLFLGRITAQKGPEYLIETAQKLFAKMDNVKVCIAGTGDLKPHLEYLVRKSNLQDKIVFTGFLDKERVKKLLSETDAYIMPSVSEPFGLSAVEAAQFNIPCVISKQSGAAEVLPNTLQADYWDTDKMANYLFASLNYKSLSDTLTEKTQVNLKDINWDIAAKAVLTNYNFLLN
;
A
#
# COMPACT_ATOMS: atom_id res chain seq x y z
N MET A 1 -33.73 -10.55 5.76
CA MET A 1 -32.29 -10.30 5.57
C MET A 1 -31.99 -8.99 6.25
N SER A 2 -31.03 -8.92 7.18
CA SER A 2 -30.59 -7.64 7.75
C SER A 2 -30.09 -6.73 6.63
N ALA A 3 -30.35 -5.42 6.75
CA ALA A 3 -29.85 -4.45 5.80
C ALA A 3 -28.31 -4.53 5.75
N LYS A 4 -27.73 -4.34 4.56
CA LYS A 4 -26.28 -4.31 4.42
C LYS A 4 -25.71 -3.08 5.15
N PRO A 5 -24.57 -3.21 5.85
CA PRO A 5 -23.89 -2.04 6.40
C PRO A 5 -23.53 -1.04 5.28
N LYS A 6 -23.71 0.25 5.57
CA LYS A 6 -23.34 1.35 4.67
C LYS A 6 -21.97 1.88 5.05
N ILE A 7 -21.04 1.83 4.14
CA ILE A 7 -19.63 2.17 4.41
C ILE A 7 -19.23 3.41 3.60
N LEU A 8 -18.69 4.41 4.29
CA LEU A 8 -17.98 5.52 3.66
C LEU A 8 -16.48 5.19 3.60
N THR A 9 -16.02 4.78 2.43
CA THR A 9 -14.60 4.46 2.20
C THR A 9 -13.85 5.70 1.70
N LEU A 10 -12.77 6.03 2.37
CA LEU A 10 -11.87 7.12 2.01
C LEU A 10 -10.64 6.54 1.35
N GLY A 11 -10.48 6.78 0.05
CA GLY A 11 -9.37 6.30 -0.75
C GLY A 11 -8.56 7.42 -1.37
N TRP A 12 -7.38 7.08 -1.90
CA TRP A 12 -6.52 8.02 -2.59
C TRP A 12 -6.13 7.56 -3.98
N GLU A 13 -5.52 6.39 -4.07
CA GLU A 13 -5.20 5.73 -5.33
C GLU A 13 -6.29 4.77 -5.75
N PHE A 14 -6.69 4.83 -7.02
CA PHE A 14 -7.65 3.90 -7.59
C PHE A 14 -7.50 3.85 -9.12
N PRO A 15 -7.72 2.70 -9.77
CA PRO A 15 -7.60 2.61 -11.22
C PRO A 15 -8.48 3.64 -11.95
N PRO A 16 -8.02 4.20 -13.06
CA PRO A 16 -6.76 3.95 -13.75
C PRO A 16 -5.55 4.76 -13.19
N LEU A 17 -5.73 5.51 -12.10
CA LEU A 17 -4.75 6.41 -11.51
C LEU A 17 -4.15 5.79 -10.26
N TYR A 18 -2.94 5.23 -10.38
CA TYR A 18 -2.18 4.71 -9.26
C TYR A 18 -0.68 4.76 -9.54
N ALA A 19 0.11 4.90 -8.47
CA ALA A 19 1.56 5.01 -8.52
C ALA A 19 2.27 3.82 -7.86
N GLY A 20 1.53 2.94 -7.17
CA GLY A 20 2.11 1.84 -6.41
C GLY A 20 1.12 0.72 -6.08
N GLY A 21 1.44 -0.05 -5.04
CA GLY A 21 0.63 -1.19 -4.58
C GLY A 21 -0.69 -0.80 -3.89
N LEU A 22 -0.82 0.45 -3.42
CA LEU A 22 -2.03 0.93 -2.74
C LEU A 22 -3.26 0.90 -3.67
N GLY A 23 -3.12 1.40 -4.89
CA GLY A 23 -4.22 1.44 -5.85
C GLY A 23 -4.80 0.06 -6.18
N PRO A 24 -4.00 -0.94 -6.59
CA PRO A 24 -4.46 -2.32 -6.77
C PRO A 24 -5.08 -2.93 -5.51
N ALA A 25 -4.51 -2.68 -4.33
CA ALA A 25 -5.03 -3.18 -3.07
C ALA A 25 -6.41 -2.57 -2.73
N CYS A 26 -6.55 -1.24 -2.82
CA CYS A 26 -7.83 -0.56 -2.62
C CYS A 26 -8.88 -1.03 -3.62
N TYR A 27 -8.51 -1.21 -4.89
CA TYR A 27 -9.43 -1.69 -5.92
C TYR A 27 -9.92 -3.11 -5.64
N GLY A 28 -9.01 -4.05 -5.39
CA GLY A 28 -9.35 -5.45 -5.15
C GLY A 28 -10.26 -5.62 -3.93
N LEU A 29 -9.91 -4.96 -2.82
CA LEU A 29 -10.72 -4.97 -1.60
C LEU A 29 -12.08 -4.31 -1.79
N THR A 30 -12.13 -3.12 -2.40
CA THR A 30 -13.39 -2.40 -2.68
C THR A 30 -14.35 -3.22 -3.54
N LYS A 31 -13.83 -3.83 -4.61
CA LYS A 31 -14.59 -4.70 -5.50
C LYS A 31 -15.17 -5.91 -4.76
N ALA A 32 -14.40 -6.52 -3.88
CA ALA A 32 -14.85 -7.67 -3.10
C ALA A 32 -15.86 -7.27 -2.01
N LEU A 33 -15.63 -6.16 -1.31
CA LEU A 33 -16.54 -5.62 -0.28
C LEU A 33 -17.90 -5.25 -0.84
N GLY A 34 -18.00 -4.76 -2.08
CA GLY A 34 -19.28 -4.43 -2.72
C GLY A 34 -20.27 -5.59 -2.84
N LYS A 35 -19.84 -6.83 -2.59
CA LYS A 35 -20.74 -7.99 -2.46
C LYS A 35 -21.49 -7.99 -1.13
N TYR A 36 -20.90 -7.45 -0.08
CA TYR A 36 -21.32 -7.61 1.31
C TYR A 36 -21.88 -6.34 1.93
N VAL A 37 -21.48 -5.16 1.45
CA VAL A 37 -21.83 -3.86 2.00
C VAL A 37 -22.29 -2.90 0.91
N ASP A 38 -23.02 -1.85 1.30
CA ASP A 38 -23.28 -0.70 0.44
C ASP A 38 -22.11 0.27 0.61
N ASN A 39 -21.25 0.37 -0.41
CA ASN A 39 -19.98 1.10 -0.31
C ASN A 39 -20.00 2.40 -1.13
N THR A 40 -19.75 3.52 -0.47
CA THR A 40 -19.49 4.81 -1.11
C THR A 40 -18.01 5.12 -0.96
N LEU A 41 -17.27 5.11 -2.07
CA LEU A 41 -15.83 5.40 -2.14
C LEU A 41 -15.60 6.85 -2.57
N VAL A 42 -14.93 7.62 -1.72
CA VAL A 42 -14.51 9.00 -2.05
C VAL A 42 -13.03 9.02 -2.42
N LEU A 43 -12.73 9.60 -3.58
CA LEU A 43 -11.38 9.70 -4.14
C LEU A 43 -11.04 11.17 -4.46
N PRO A 44 -9.78 11.60 -4.36
CA PRO A 44 -9.38 12.94 -4.82
C PRO A 44 -9.67 13.11 -6.32
N ARG A 45 -9.43 12.06 -7.09
CA ARG A 45 -9.67 12.04 -8.54
C ARG A 45 -10.25 10.71 -9.00
N HIS A 46 -11.28 10.78 -9.83
CA HIS A 46 -11.91 9.61 -10.46
C HIS A 46 -12.27 9.90 -11.93
N GLU A 47 -12.13 8.91 -12.80
CA GLU A 47 -12.62 8.97 -14.18
C GLU A 47 -14.02 8.35 -14.26
N LYS A 48 -15.05 9.16 -14.60
CA LYS A 48 -16.48 8.74 -14.61
C LYS A 48 -16.78 7.46 -15.42
N LYS A 49 -15.96 7.16 -16.45
CA LYS A 49 -16.10 5.95 -17.25
C LYS A 49 -15.72 4.66 -16.49
N PHE A 50 -14.90 4.77 -15.44
CA PHE A 50 -14.45 3.62 -14.65
C PHE A 50 -15.45 3.36 -13.52
N LYS A 51 -16.08 2.20 -13.54
CA LYS A 51 -17.13 1.81 -12.57
C LYS A 51 -16.76 0.50 -11.89
N VAL A 52 -17.17 0.35 -10.65
CA VAL A 52 -17.09 -0.90 -9.89
C VAL A 52 -18.52 -1.34 -9.52
N ARG A 53 -18.83 -2.60 -9.77
CA ARG A 53 -20.17 -3.14 -9.48
C ARG A 53 -20.50 -3.00 -7.98
N ASN A 54 -21.69 -2.51 -7.67
CA ASN A 54 -22.19 -2.32 -6.30
C ASN A 54 -21.35 -1.36 -5.43
N VAL A 55 -20.66 -0.40 -6.06
CA VAL A 55 -19.90 0.64 -5.37
C VAL A 55 -20.24 1.99 -5.99
N THR A 56 -20.63 2.94 -5.16
CA THR A 56 -20.76 4.34 -5.57
C THR A 56 -19.40 5.00 -5.45
N ILE A 57 -18.90 5.62 -6.53
CA ILE A 57 -17.60 6.31 -6.53
C ILE A 57 -17.81 7.79 -6.71
N ILE A 58 -17.29 8.59 -5.79
CA ILE A 58 -17.30 10.06 -5.82
C ILE A 58 -15.87 10.55 -6.02
N GLY A 59 -15.63 11.22 -7.15
CA GLY A 59 -14.37 11.92 -7.40
C GLY A 59 -14.49 13.39 -7.06
N LEU A 60 -13.66 13.89 -6.15
CA LEU A 60 -13.67 15.30 -5.73
C LEU A 60 -13.39 16.25 -6.89
N ASN A 61 -12.61 15.79 -7.89
CA ASN A 61 -12.38 16.54 -9.13
C ASN A 61 -13.65 16.82 -9.96
N HIS A 62 -14.77 16.16 -9.69
CA HIS A 62 -16.04 16.38 -10.38
C HIS A 62 -16.99 17.30 -9.64
N LEU A 63 -16.90 17.35 -8.31
CA LEU A 63 -17.75 18.21 -7.47
C LEU A 63 -17.52 19.69 -7.78
N VAL A 64 -16.31 20.02 -8.10
CA VAL A 64 -15.86 21.33 -8.47
C VAL A 64 -16.57 21.87 -9.74
N SER A 65 -16.85 21.01 -10.71
CA SER A 65 -17.53 21.42 -11.94
C SER A 65 -19.06 21.50 -11.82
N GLU A 66 -19.65 20.85 -10.82
CA GLU A 66 -21.11 20.82 -10.61
C GLU A 66 -21.60 21.84 -9.57
N THR A 67 -20.74 22.25 -8.62
CA THR A 67 -21.08 23.27 -7.61
C THR A 67 -21.35 24.67 -8.19
N SER A 68 -20.99 24.93 -9.44
CA SER A 68 -21.45 26.15 -10.13
C SER A 68 -22.97 26.17 -10.38
N LYS A 69 -23.69 25.06 -10.14
CA LYS A 69 -25.14 24.92 -10.31
C LYS A 69 -25.93 24.67 -9.01
N ILE A 70 -25.28 24.32 -7.92
CA ILE A 70 -25.91 24.09 -6.60
C ILE A 70 -25.60 25.28 -5.71
N GLN A 71 -26.47 26.24 -5.80
CA GLN A 71 -26.79 27.38 -4.92
C GLN A 71 -26.03 27.57 -3.60
N THR A 72 -25.33 28.68 -3.59
CA THR A 72 -25.12 29.74 -2.56
C THR A 72 -26.14 29.86 -1.41
N ARG A 73 -26.83 28.86 -0.93
CA ARG A 73 -27.93 29.05 0.03
C ARG A 73 -27.71 28.56 1.47
N LYS A 74 -26.59 27.95 1.82
CA LYS A 74 -26.40 27.46 3.21
C LYS A 74 -24.99 27.62 3.79
N ILE A 75 -24.07 28.27 3.11
CA ILE A 75 -22.66 28.29 3.54
C ILE A 75 -22.40 29.37 4.61
N ASP A 76 -23.16 30.46 4.62
CA ASP A 76 -22.87 31.59 5.53
C ASP A 76 -23.29 31.39 7.00
N SER A 77 -24.09 30.38 7.32
CA SER A 77 -24.56 30.15 8.69
C SER A 77 -23.75 29.13 9.51
N LEU A 78 -22.81 28.41 8.90
CA LEU A 78 -22.01 27.36 9.55
C LEU A 78 -20.63 27.83 10.02
N PHE A 79 -20.19 29.00 9.59
CA PHE A 79 -18.87 29.55 9.96
C PHE A 79 -18.81 30.25 11.32
N SER A 80 -19.90 30.28 12.10
CA SER A 80 -19.93 31.00 13.38
C SER A 80 -19.65 30.14 14.63
N LYS A 81 -19.26 28.89 14.51
CA LYS A 81 -18.73 28.09 15.61
C LYS A 81 -17.35 27.56 15.23
N GLU A 82 -16.33 28.34 15.58
CA GLU A 82 -14.95 27.83 15.67
C GLU A 82 -14.92 26.76 16.78
N ILE A 83 -14.97 25.49 16.36
CA ILE A 83 -14.61 24.39 17.25
C ILE A 83 -13.09 24.36 17.25
N ASN A 84 -12.49 24.63 18.39
CA ASN A 84 -11.04 24.57 18.58
C ASN A 84 -10.60 23.10 18.65
N TRP A 85 -10.49 22.49 17.48
CA TRP A 85 -10.16 21.07 17.30
C TRP A 85 -8.87 20.64 18.04
N GLU A 86 -7.95 21.56 18.23
CA GLU A 86 -6.68 21.31 18.90
C GLU A 86 -6.85 21.04 20.39
N GLU A 87 -7.74 21.77 21.09
CA GLU A 87 -8.00 21.56 22.50
C GLU A 87 -8.78 20.27 22.77
N GLU A 88 -9.73 19.90 21.91
CA GLU A 88 -10.51 18.65 22.08
C GLU A 88 -9.69 17.40 21.71
N LEU A 89 -8.88 17.44 20.67
CA LEU A 89 -8.00 16.33 20.26
C LEU A 89 -6.94 15.99 21.30
N PHE A 90 -6.43 17.00 22.02
CA PHE A 90 -5.32 16.85 22.96
C PHE A 90 -5.73 16.82 24.43
N SER A 91 -6.95 17.25 24.79
CA SER A 91 -7.42 17.25 26.17
C SER A 91 -7.73 15.86 26.72
N SER A 92 -8.03 14.89 25.85
CA SER A 92 -8.48 13.56 26.23
C SER A 92 -7.37 12.52 26.40
N TYR A 93 -6.10 12.86 26.06
CA TYR A 93 -4.97 11.94 26.18
C TYR A 93 -3.71 12.64 26.72
N PRO A 94 -3.00 12.05 27.68
CA PRO A 94 -1.72 12.57 28.16
C PRO A 94 -0.64 12.29 27.10
N LEU A 95 -0.49 13.17 26.12
CA LEU A 95 0.61 13.12 25.17
C LEU A 95 1.86 13.72 25.81
N THR A 96 2.96 12.98 25.79
CA THR A 96 4.28 13.40 26.25
C THR A 96 4.99 14.37 25.29
N LEU A 97 4.27 14.95 24.33
CA LEU A 97 4.81 15.94 23.41
C LEU A 97 4.79 17.35 24.04
N PRO A 98 5.84 18.14 23.91
CA PRO A 98 5.86 19.50 24.45
C PRO A 98 4.75 20.33 23.79
N ARG A 99 3.79 20.82 24.58
CA ARG A 99 2.69 21.71 24.14
C ARG A 99 3.17 22.88 23.26
N LYS A 100 4.41 23.34 23.47
CA LYS A 100 5.03 24.41 22.69
C LYS A 100 5.32 24.05 21.23
N ALA A 101 5.66 22.81 20.94
CA ALA A 101 5.95 22.34 19.58
C ALA A 101 4.65 22.21 18.75
N ILE A 102 3.56 21.82 19.39
CA ILE A 102 2.23 21.66 18.78
C ILE A 102 1.65 23.04 18.45
N ARG A 103 1.75 24.00 19.38
CA ARG A 103 1.21 25.35 19.20
C ARG A 103 1.94 26.16 18.14
N GLN A 104 3.27 26.03 18.01
CA GLN A 104 4.03 26.66 16.94
C GLN A 104 3.72 26.07 15.55
N TRP A 105 3.24 24.84 15.54
CA TRP A 105 2.90 24.14 14.31
C TRP A 105 1.50 24.55 13.81
N SER A 106 0.49 24.63 14.67
CA SER A 106 -0.86 25.07 14.33
C SER A 106 -0.89 26.53 13.85
N GLU A 107 -0.16 27.43 14.53
CA GLU A 107 -0.15 28.86 14.21
C GLU A 107 0.50 29.19 12.85
N LYS A 108 1.42 28.36 12.34
CA LYS A 108 2.06 28.58 11.04
C LYS A 108 1.22 28.12 9.83
N GLU A 109 0.36 27.13 10.00
CA GLU A 109 -0.38 26.52 8.88
C GLU A 109 -1.86 26.90 8.81
N THR A 110 -2.50 27.25 9.91
CA THR A 110 -3.88 27.78 9.94
C THR A 110 -4.02 29.11 9.19
N LYS A 111 -2.93 29.79 8.85
CA LYS A 111 -2.96 31.08 8.12
C LYS A 111 -3.02 30.96 6.59
N GLN A 112 -2.91 29.78 6.00
CA GLN A 112 -3.16 29.58 4.57
C GLN A 112 -4.51 28.88 4.37
N GLN A 113 -5.60 29.62 4.50
CA GLN A 113 -6.89 29.18 3.97
C GLN A 113 -6.75 28.95 2.45
N ILE A 114 -6.90 27.68 2.04
CA ILE A 114 -6.91 27.32 0.63
C ILE A 114 -8.18 27.90 0.04
N THR A 115 -8.06 28.82 -0.91
CA THR A 115 -9.21 29.44 -1.57
C THR A 115 -10.01 28.39 -2.35
N LYS A 116 -11.30 28.66 -2.60
CA LYS A 116 -12.17 27.74 -3.36
C LYS A 116 -11.56 27.41 -4.73
N SER A 117 -11.00 28.40 -5.44
CA SER A 117 -10.38 28.19 -6.75
C SER A 117 -9.08 27.37 -6.67
N GLU A 118 -8.32 27.46 -5.57
CA GLU A 118 -7.14 26.62 -5.37
C GLU A 118 -7.52 25.17 -5.08
N ARG A 119 -8.58 24.92 -4.30
CA ARG A 119 -9.12 23.56 -4.06
C ARG A 119 -9.55 22.91 -5.37
N GLU A 120 -10.18 23.69 -6.24
CA GLU A 120 -10.66 23.28 -7.56
C GLU A 120 -9.52 22.77 -8.46
N ASN A 121 -8.37 23.38 -8.39
CA ASN A 121 -7.20 23.04 -9.21
C ASN A 121 -6.37 21.88 -8.63
N LEU A 122 -6.37 21.67 -7.29
CA LEU A 122 -5.52 20.69 -6.64
C LEU A 122 -5.74 19.24 -7.12
N PHE A 123 -6.96 18.88 -7.52
CA PHE A 123 -7.31 17.54 -7.98
C PHE A 123 -7.56 17.45 -9.50
N SER A 124 -7.38 18.56 -10.23
CA SER A 124 -7.43 18.55 -11.70
C SER A 124 -6.18 17.90 -12.33
N GLU A 125 -5.03 18.00 -11.67
CA GLU A 125 -3.77 17.45 -12.11
C GLU A 125 -3.76 15.92 -12.04
N LYS A 126 -3.05 15.27 -12.99
CA LYS A 126 -2.88 13.81 -12.99
C LYS A 126 -2.01 13.31 -11.85
N ASP A 127 -1.06 14.13 -11.38
CA ASP A 127 -0.23 13.81 -10.23
C ASP A 127 -0.99 14.09 -8.93
N ILE A 128 -1.53 13.03 -8.34
CA ILE A 128 -2.26 13.09 -7.07
C ILE A 128 -1.32 13.19 -5.85
N TYR A 129 -0.02 13.01 -6.02
CA TYR A 129 0.97 13.14 -4.95
C TYR A 129 1.67 14.52 -5.02
N GLY A 130 2.78 14.64 -5.70
CA GLY A 130 3.53 15.88 -5.88
C GLY A 130 4.06 16.55 -4.62
N SER A 131 4.74 17.68 -4.78
CA SER A 131 5.36 18.43 -3.68
C SER A 131 4.37 19.04 -2.67
N ASN A 132 3.10 19.18 -3.06
CA ASN A 132 2.04 19.79 -2.25
C ASN A 132 1.13 18.75 -1.57
N ILE A 133 1.63 17.54 -1.32
CA ILE A 133 0.81 16.43 -0.82
C ILE A 133 0.06 16.78 0.47
N LEU A 134 0.67 17.46 1.43
CA LEU A 134 0.03 17.85 2.67
C LEU A 134 -1.11 18.86 2.46
N LYS A 135 -0.96 19.78 1.48
CA LYS A 135 -2.00 20.69 1.07
C LYS A 135 -3.19 19.95 0.43
N LYS A 136 -2.89 18.93 -0.39
CA LYS A 136 -3.90 18.05 -0.98
C LYS A 136 -4.64 17.24 0.09
N VAL A 137 -3.94 16.72 1.10
CA VAL A 137 -4.53 16.01 2.24
C VAL A 137 -5.47 16.91 3.04
N SER A 138 -5.08 18.15 3.31
CA SER A 138 -5.94 19.14 3.98
C SER A 138 -7.20 19.44 3.16
N ALA A 139 -7.05 19.76 1.88
CA ALA A 139 -8.19 20.02 0.99
C ALA A 139 -9.12 18.82 0.87
N TYR A 140 -8.56 17.61 0.76
CA TYR A 140 -9.34 16.37 0.76
C TYR A 140 -10.16 16.22 2.05
N THR A 141 -9.54 16.48 3.19
CA THR A 141 -10.19 16.40 4.50
C THR A 141 -11.39 17.34 4.60
N ASP A 142 -11.22 18.60 4.19
CA ASP A 142 -12.30 19.60 4.20
C ASP A 142 -13.45 19.21 3.26
N MET A 143 -13.13 18.80 2.03
CA MET A 143 -14.14 18.44 1.02
C MET A 143 -14.91 17.17 1.41
N VAL A 144 -14.24 16.18 1.99
CA VAL A 144 -14.90 14.95 2.49
C VAL A 144 -15.84 15.27 3.62
N ARG A 145 -15.48 16.18 4.51
CA ARG A 145 -16.34 16.63 5.59
C ARG A 145 -17.61 17.34 5.07
N GLU A 146 -17.45 18.20 4.07
CA GLU A 146 -18.59 18.89 3.42
C GLU A 146 -19.56 17.89 2.76
N LEU A 147 -19.04 16.80 2.21
CA LEU A 147 -19.86 15.73 1.60
C LEU A 147 -20.60 14.84 2.59
N ALA A 148 -20.12 14.74 3.81
CA ALA A 148 -20.63 13.77 4.78
C ALA A 148 -22.10 13.97 5.16
N ASP A 149 -22.60 15.20 5.05
CA ASP A 149 -24.01 15.53 5.34
C ASP A 149 -24.98 14.97 4.27
N ASP A 150 -24.47 14.74 3.05
CA ASP A 150 -25.26 14.23 1.92
C ASP A 150 -25.12 12.70 1.73
N ILE A 151 -24.32 12.03 2.56
CA ILE A 151 -24.06 10.58 2.44
C ILE A 151 -24.54 9.86 3.70
N ASP A 152 -25.43 8.90 3.53
CA ASP A 152 -25.82 8.01 4.62
C ASP A 152 -24.83 6.84 4.74
N PHE A 153 -24.22 6.69 5.93
CA PHE A 153 -23.24 5.63 6.23
C PHE A 153 -23.24 5.26 7.71
N ASP A 154 -22.81 4.04 8.01
CA ASP A 154 -22.72 3.50 9.36
C ASP A 154 -21.27 3.53 9.89
N ILE A 155 -20.29 3.32 9.00
CA ILE A 155 -18.86 3.21 9.33
C ILE A 155 -18.03 4.04 8.36
N ILE A 156 -16.96 4.66 8.88
CA ILE A 156 -15.91 5.33 8.12
C ILE A 156 -14.75 4.35 7.97
N HIS A 157 -14.27 4.12 6.73
CA HIS A 157 -13.10 3.26 6.46
C HIS A 157 -12.04 4.05 5.68
N ALA A 158 -10.96 4.45 6.34
CA ALA A 158 -9.89 5.27 5.78
C ALA A 158 -8.66 4.42 5.41
N HIS A 159 -8.09 4.64 4.21
CA HIS A 159 -6.94 3.90 3.68
C HIS A 159 -5.67 4.74 3.68
N ASP A 160 -4.68 4.32 4.46
CA ASP A 160 -3.38 4.95 4.69
C ASP A 160 -3.43 6.39 5.24
N TRP A 161 -2.29 6.87 5.69
CA TRP A 161 -2.09 8.15 6.37
C TRP A 161 -2.73 9.34 5.63
N ILE A 162 -2.74 9.26 4.33
CA ILE A 162 -3.20 10.32 3.42
C ILE A 162 -4.71 10.59 3.54
N THR A 163 -5.47 9.62 4.11
CA THR A 163 -6.92 9.75 4.37
C THR A 163 -7.27 9.75 5.86
N PHE A 164 -6.29 9.48 6.74
CA PHE A 164 -6.57 9.35 8.18
C PHE A 164 -7.08 10.63 8.80
N SER A 165 -6.54 11.79 8.42
CA SER A 165 -7.03 13.09 8.93
C SER A 165 -8.51 13.29 8.62
N ALA A 166 -8.97 12.97 7.41
CA ALA A 166 -10.38 13.03 7.04
C ALA A 166 -11.22 12.02 7.86
N GLY A 167 -10.72 10.80 8.04
CA GLY A 167 -11.39 9.78 8.86
C GLY A 167 -11.58 10.22 10.31
N VAL A 168 -10.53 10.77 10.94
CA VAL A 168 -10.59 11.27 12.33
C VAL A 168 -11.57 12.45 12.44
N GLN A 169 -11.51 13.41 11.51
CA GLN A 169 -12.40 14.56 11.52
C GLN A 169 -13.86 14.13 11.36
N LEU A 170 -14.15 13.21 10.44
CA LEU A 170 -15.50 12.66 10.25
C LEU A 170 -16.00 11.91 11.48
N LYS A 171 -15.16 11.10 12.13
CA LYS A 171 -15.53 10.39 13.37
C LYS A 171 -15.98 11.38 14.45
N HIS A 172 -15.23 12.45 14.65
CA HIS A 172 -15.59 13.48 15.63
C HIS A 172 -16.89 14.20 15.27
N TYR A 173 -17.06 14.51 13.99
CA TYR A 173 -18.23 15.23 13.50
C TYR A 173 -19.51 14.39 13.55
N THR A 174 -19.46 13.13 13.06
CA THR A 174 -20.64 12.27 12.88
C THR A 174 -20.90 11.31 14.04
N ARG A 175 -19.91 11.13 14.91
CA ARG A 175 -19.87 10.11 15.99
C ARG A 175 -19.98 8.67 15.47
N LYS A 176 -19.75 8.44 14.18
CA LYS A 176 -19.68 7.11 13.57
C LYS A 176 -18.32 6.45 13.81
N PRO A 177 -18.26 5.11 13.94
CA PRO A 177 -17.00 4.40 14.14
C PRO A 177 -16.04 4.56 12.95
N LEU A 178 -14.74 4.62 13.26
CA LEU A 178 -13.65 4.76 12.31
C LEU A 178 -12.81 3.48 12.26
N VAL A 179 -12.66 2.92 11.07
CA VAL A 179 -11.69 1.88 10.73
C VAL A 179 -10.58 2.51 9.90
N VAL A 180 -9.32 2.26 10.26
CA VAL A 180 -8.16 2.67 9.44
C VAL A 180 -7.47 1.44 8.89
N HIS A 181 -7.22 1.42 7.59
CA HIS A 181 -6.50 0.35 6.89
C HIS A 181 -5.08 0.81 6.60
N VAL A 182 -4.09 0.05 7.05
CA VAL A 182 -2.67 0.39 6.97
C VAL A 182 -2.02 -0.49 5.92
N HIS A 183 -1.74 0.07 4.74
CA HIS A 183 -1.05 -0.61 3.64
C HIS A 183 0.45 -0.44 3.70
N SER A 184 0.93 0.67 4.26
CA SER A 184 2.34 0.91 4.55
C SER A 184 2.49 1.97 5.65
N LEU A 185 3.64 1.98 6.31
CA LEU A 185 3.97 2.92 7.37
C LEU A 185 5.12 3.83 6.95
N GLU A 186 5.19 5.00 7.55
CA GLU A 186 6.35 5.88 7.37
C GLU A 186 7.64 5.22 7.86
N THR A 187 7.56 4.41 8.91
CA THR A 187 8.67 3.60 9.43
C THR A 187 9.17 2.52 8.47
N ASP A 188 8.38 2.15 7.44
CA ASP A 188 8.83 1.28 6.35
C ASP A 188 9.64 2.06 5.30
N ARG A 189 9.26 3.33 5.06
CA ARG A 189 9.82 4.19 4.00
C ARG A 189 11.11 4.90 4.41
N VAL A 190 11.18 5.25 5.68
CA VAL A 190 12.33 5.91 6.31
C VAL A 190 12.81 5.12 7.52
N HIS A 191 13.77 5.65 8.26
CA HIS A 191 14.28 4.98 9.44
C HIS A 191 13.19 4.81 10.52
N PRO A 192 13.09 3.64 11.21
CA PRO A 192 12.05 3.35 12.21
C PRO A 192 11.97 4.34 13.37
N GLN A 193 13.03 5.10 13.63
CA GLN A 193 13.08 6.17 14.65
C GLN A 193 12.67 7.55 14.13
N SER A 194 12.37 7.68 12.82
CA SER A 194 11.89 8.94 12.25
C SER A 194 10.55 9.34 12.86
N ARG A 195 10.42 10.63 13.20
CA ARG A 195 9.22 11.22 13.80
C ARG A 195 8.84 12.46 13.00
N ASN A 196 8.69 12.27 11.68
CA ASN A 196 8.24 13.33 10.79
C ASN A 196 6.72 13.47 10.83
N ARG A 197 6.20 14.40 10.04
CA ARG A 197 4.78 14.73 10.00
C ARG A 197 3.89 13.57 9.56
N VAL A 198 4.34 12.75 8.60
CA VAL A 198 3.58 11.59 8.14
C VAL A 198 3.42 10.58 9.26
N TYR A 199 4.51 10.32 10.00
CA TYR A 199 4.47 9.48 11.20
C TYR A 199 3.42 9.98 12.22
N GLU A 200 3.37 11.30 12.48
CA GLU A 200 2.40 11.86 13.44
C GLU A 200 0.95 11.69 12.94
N ILE A 201 0.69 11.90 11.65
CA ILE A 201 -0.63 11.68 11.06
C ILE A 201 -1.03 10.18 11.17
N GLU A 202 -0.12 9.27 10.86
CA GLU A 202 -0.35 7.82 11.01
C GLU A 202 -0.68 7.48 12.47
N LYS A 203 0.12 7.98 13.41
CA LYS A 203 -0.07 7.73 14.84
C LYS A 203 -1.42 8.25 15.35
N ILE A 204 -1.74 9.49 15.05
CA ILE A 204 -3.03 10.10 15.43
C ILE A 204 -4.20 9.33 14.81
N GLY A 205 -4.12 9.01 13.51
CA GLY A 205 -5.16 8.24 12.83
C GLY A 205 -5.42 6.89 13.50
N MET A 206 -4.36 6.13 13.79
CA MET A 206 -4.47 4.83 14.46
C MET A 206 -4.93 4.94 15.92
N MET A 207 -4.51 5.98 16.65
CA MET A 207 -4.94 6.22 18.04
C MET A 207 -6.45 6.50 18.11
N HIS A 208 -6.99 7.31 17.20
CA HIS A 208 -8.40 7.68 17.17
C HIS A 208 -9.31 6.63 16.50
N ALA A 209 -8.76 5.71 15.72
CA ALA A 209 -9.53 4.62 15.14
C ALA A 209 -10.13 3.68 16.19
N ASP A 210 -11.30 3.11 15.90
CA ASP A 210 -11.90 2.04 16.69
C ASP A 210 -11.29 0.69 16.33
N ARG A 211 -10.88 0.51 15.06
CA ARG A 211 -10.13 -0.63 14.55
C ARG A 211 -9.01 -0.19 13.62
N VAL A 212 -7.87 -0.88 13.72
CA VAL A 212 -6.70 -0.71 12.86
C VAL A 212 -6.48 -2.02 12.11
N LEU A 213 -6.52 -1.98 10.78
CA LEU A 213 -6.41 -3.14 9.91
C LEU A 213 -5.08 -3.08 9.13
N PRO A 214 -3.97 -3.59 9.67
CA PRO A 214 -2.73 -3.71 8.89
C PRO A 214 -2.82 -4.88 7.91
N VAL A 215 -2.06 -4.80 6.82
CA VAL A 215 -2.05 -5.81 5.76
C VAL A 215 -1.28 -7.09 6.10
N SER A 216 -0.66 -7.18 7.29
CA SER A 216 0.06 -8.36 7.77
C SER A 216 0.30 -8.32 9.29
N ASN A 217 0.68 -9.46 9.89
CA ASN A 217 1.19 -9.48 11.27
C ASN A 217 2.55 -8.78 11.38
N PHE A 218 3.36 -8.77 10.33
CA PHE A 218 4.59 -7.97 10.28
C PHE A 218 4.27 -6.49 10.50
N THR A 219 3.34 -5.92 9.75
CA THR A 219 2.89 -4.54 9.92
C THR A 219 2.22 -4.31 11.29
N LYS A 220 1.43 -5.28 11.80
CA LYS A 220 0.88 -5.23 13.17
C LYS A 220 1.99 -5.04 14.21
N ARG A 221 3.07 -5.83 14.14
CA ARG A 221 4.22 -5.70 15.05
C ARG A 221 4.88 -4.33 14.93
N CYS A 222 5.05 -3.80 13.72
CA CYS A 222 5.57 -2.45 13.50
C CYS A 222 4.68 -1.37 14.15
N ILE A 223 3.36 -1.48 13.99
CA ILE A 223 2.39 -0.56 14.62
C ILE A 223 2.49 -0.60 16.14
N MET A 224 2.55 -1.78 16.73
CA MET A 224 2.70 -1.93 18.19
C MET A 224 4.04 -1.34 18.68
N ASN A 225 5.14 -1.69 18.03
CA ASN A 225 6.49 -1.34 18.48
C ASN A 225 6.85 0.13 18.25
N TYR A 226 6.44 0.71 17.12
CA TYR A 226 6.88 2.04 16.72
C TYR A 226 5.84 3.13 16.98
N TYR A 227 4.55 2.78 17.00
CA TYR A 227 3.46 3.75 17.22
C TYR A 227 2.79 3.59 18.58
N GLY A 228 3.02 2.49 19.30
CA GLY A 228 2.46 2.24 20.63
C GLY A 228 0.94 2.00 20.62
N ILE A 229 0.39 1.53 19.52
CA ILE A 229 -1.05 1.19 19.42
C ILE A 229 -1.30 -0.13 20.12
N ARG A 230 -2.35 -0.19 20.94
CA ARG A 230 -2.72 -1.38 21.71
C ARG A 230 -3.19 -2.52 20.81
N GLU A 231 -2.77 -3.74 21.15
CA GLU A 231 -2.98 -4.94 20.34
C GLU A 231 -4.47 -5.22 20.08
N GLU A 232 -5.33 -5.00 21.05
CA GLU A 232 -6.77 -5.27 20.96
C GLU A 232 -7.49 -4.43 19.91
N LYS A 233 -6.91 -3.30 19.48
CA LYS A 233 -7.42 -2.49 18.36
C LYS A 233 -7.00 -3.00 16.99
N ILE A 234 -5.99 -3.88 16.92
CA ILE A 234 -5.33 -4.25 15.68
C ILE A 234 -5.78 -5.63 15.21
N SER A 235 -6.37 -5.67 14.02
CA SER A 235 -6.82 -6.91 13.36
C SER A 235 -6.22 -7.01 11.97
N PRO A 236 -5.19 -7.84 11.73
CA PRO A 236 -4.58 -7.98 10.42
C PRO A 236 -5.57 -8.45 9.35
N VAL A 237 -5.53 -7.82 8.18
CA VAL A 237 -6.30 -8.18 6.99
C VAL A 237 -5.35 -8.29 5.81
N TYR A 238 -4.99 -9.50 5.43
CA TYR A 238 -4.07 -9.74 4.33
C TYR A 238 -4.70 -9.35 2.99
N ASN A 239 -3.88 -8.78 2.09
CA ASN A 239 -4.34 -8.50 0.73
C ASN A 239 -4.63 -9.79 -0.03
N GLY A 240 -5.57 -9.69 -0.97
CA GLY A 240 -5.76 -10.70 -2.00
C GLY A 240 -4.91 -10.43 -3.24
N TYR A 241 -5.12 -11.24 -4.25
CA TYR A 241 -4.60 -11.01 -5.60
C TYR A 241 -5.67 -11.26 -6.65
N ASP A 242 -5.48 -10.72 -7.86
CA ASP A 242 -6.36 -11.00 -9.00
C ASP A 242 -5.93 -12.31 -9.68
N SER A 243 -6.86 -13.25 -9.79
CA SER A 243 -6.65 -14.53 -10.49
C SER A 243 -6.44 -14.38 -12.01
N ASP A 244 -6.63 -13.18 -12.55
CA ASP A 244 -6.42 -12.86 -13.98
C ASP A 244 -4.95 -13.03 -14.44
N PHE A 245 -4.04 -13.26 -13.50
CA PHE A 245 -2.67 -13.70 -13.77
C PHE A 245 -2.54 -15.20 -14.04
N ASN A 246 -3.63 -15.97 -14.10
CA ASN A 246 -3.61 -17.40 -14.45
C ASN A 246 -3.13 -17.61 -15.91
N VAL A 247 -1.92 -17.23 -16.18
CA VAL A 247 -1.19 -17.71 -17.34
C VAL A 247 -0.64 -19.08 -16.95
N LYS A 248 -1.22 -20.15 -17.52
CA LYS A 248 -0.52 -21.44 -17.53
C LYS A 248 0.88 -21.15 -18.09
N ARG A 249 1.90 -21.16 -17.21
CA ARG A 249 3.27 -21.15 -17.70
C ARG A 249 3.35 -22.29 -18.69
N ALA A 250 3.52 -21.97 -19.97
CA ALA A 250 3.74 -22.97 -21.00
C ALA A 250 4.87 -23.86 -20.45
N GLY A 251 4.54 -25.13 -20.17
CA GLY A 251 5.30 -26.04 -19.31
C GLY A 251 6.76 -25.68 -19.26
N GLN A 252 7.24 -25.36 -18.05
CA GLN A 252 8.67 -25.07 -17.90
C GLN A 252 9.42 -26.26 -18.46
N LYS A 253 9.79 -26.17 -19.74
CA LYS A 253 10.97 -26.90 -20.15
C LYS A 253 12.05 -26.31 -19.25
N PHE A 254 12.51 -27.07 -18.27
CA PHE A 254 13.86 -26.88 -17.77
C PHE A 254 14.70 -26.94 -19.06
N ALA A 255 14.75 -25.77 -19.70
CA ALA A 255 15.41 -25.63 -20.97
C ALA A 255 16.84 -26.10 -20.75
N SER A 256 17.35 -26.81 -21.71
CA SER A 256 18.69 -27.40 -21.77
C SER A 256 19.67 -26.69 -20.83
N SER A 257 20.54 -27.44 -20.18
CA SER A 257 21.55 -26.97 -19.20
C SER A 257 22.34 -25.73 -19.63
N ASN A 258 22.20 -25.26 -20.86
CA ASN A 258 22.91 -24.15 -21.48
C ASN A 258 22.15 -22.83 -21.62
N ARG A 259 20.87 -22.75 -21.23
CA ARG A 259 20.12 -21.48 -21.33
C ARG A 259 20.49 -20.54 -20.16
N GLU A 260 20.79 -19.28 -20.46
CA GLU A 260 20.98 -18.24 -19.46
C GLU A 260 19.75 -18.13 -18.53
N LYS A 261 19.99 -18.22 -17.23
CA LYS A 261 18.95 -18.14 -16.19
C LYS A 261 18.63 -16.69 -15.88
N LYS A 262 17.38 -16.40 -15.52
CA LYS A 262 16.91 -15.05 -15.21
C LYS A 262 16.36 -14.97 -13.78
N VAL A 263 16.98 -14.12 -12.96
CA VAL A 263 16.49 -13.75 -11.63
C VAL A 263 15.80 -12.40 -11.76
N LEU A 264 14.60 -12.27 -11.19
CA LEU A 264 13.81 -11.04 -11.24
C LEU A 264 13.68 -10.38 -9.86
N PHE A 265 13.95 -9.08 -9.81
CA PHE A 265 13.46 -8.15 -8.80
C PHE A 265 12.40 -7.27 -9.44
N LEU A 266 11.22 -7.15 -8.79
CA LEU A 266 10.10 -6.35 -9.27
C LEU A 266 9.60 -5.42 -8.17
N GLY A 267 9.74 -4.10 -8.35
CA GLY A 267 9.27 -3.11 -7.39
C GLY A 267 9.94 -1.75 -7.54
N ARG A 268 9.56 -0.81 -6.67
CA ARG A 268 10.20 0.50 -6.60
C ARG A 268 11.65 0.36 -6.13
N ILE A 269 12.54 1.13 -6.75
CA ILE A 269 13.98 1.13 -6.37
C ILE A 269 14.18 2.19 -5.27
N THR A 270 13.80 1.82 -4.04
CA THR A 270 13.86 2.65 -2.83
C THR A 270 14.58 1.88 -1.71
N ALA A 271 15.06 2.57 -0.68
CA ALA A 271 15.74 1.94 0.45
C ALA A 271 14.91 0.82 1.11
N GLN A 272 13.60 1.02 1.20
CA GLN A 272 12.64 0.03 1.72
C GLN A 272 12.74 -1.33 1.03
N LYS A 273 13.00 -1.35 -0.27
CA LYS A 273 13.06 -2.57 -1.09
C LYS A 273 14.43 -3.26 -1.10
N GLY A 274 15.42 -2.68 -0.40
CA GLY A 274 16.74 -3.29 -0.22
C GLY A 274 17.56 -3.47 -1.49
N PRO A 275 17.59 -2.49 -2.42
CA PRO A 275 18.25 -2.67 -3.71
C PRO A 275 19.76 -2.86 -3.60
N GLU A 276 20.41 -2.37 -2.55
CA GLU A 276 21.84 -2.58 -2.32
C GLU A 276 22.14 -4.04 -1.93
N TYR A 277 21.27 -4.63 -1.08
CA TYR A 277 21.34 -6.06 -0.74
C TYR A 277 21.09 -6.96 -1.96
N LEU A 278 20.26 -6.49 -2.91
CA LEU A 278 20.11 -7.18 -4.20
C LEU A 278 21.42 -7.24 -4.97
N ILE A 279 22.15 -6.11 -5.10
CA ILE A 279 23.42 -6.07 -5.82
C ILE A 279 24.45 -6.96 -5.13
N GLU A 280 24.55 -6.90 -3.81
CA GLU A 280 25.48 -7.76 -3.05
C GLU A 280 25.13 -9.25 -3.22
N THR A 281 23.85 -9.60 -3.14
CA THR A 281 23.37 -10.97 -3.39
C THR A 281 23.69 -11.42 -4.82
N ALA A 282 23.52 -10.55 -5.81
CA ALA A 282 23.82 -10.84 -7.20
C ALA A 282 25.32 -11.09 -7.42
N GLN A 283 26.22 -10.30 -6.82
CA GLN A 283 27.66 -10.51 -6.86
C GLN A 283 28.05 -11.91 -6.34
N LYS A 284 27.49 -12.29 -5.19
CA LYS A 284 27.72 -13.61 -4.59
C LYS A 284 27.15 -14.75 -5.43
N LEU A 285 26.02 -14.53 -6.09
CA LEU A 285 25.45 -15.50 -7.04
C LEU A 285 26.33 -15.68 -8.27
N PHE A 286 26.82 -14.56 -8.87
CA PHE A 286 27.69 -14.60 -10.05
C PHE A 286 29.05 -15.26 -9.78
N ALA A 287 29.53 -15.24 -8.52
CA ALA A 287 30.70 -15.99 -8.12
C ALA A 287 30.49 -17.53 -8.10
N LYS A 288 29.22 -17.99 -8.10
CA LYS A 288 28.84 -19.42 -8.04
C LYS A 288 28.38 -19.96 -9.39
N MET A 289 27.90 -19.09 -10.29
CA MET A 289 27.43 -19.49 -11.61
C MET A 289 27.54 -18.35 -12.63
N ASP A 290 28.00 -18.65 -13.82
CA ASP A 290 28.19 -17.65 -14.87
C ASP A 290 26.95 -17.41 -15.73
N ASN A 291 26.15 -18.46 -15.94
CA ASN A 291 25.00 -18.44 -16.85
C ASN A 291 23.74 -17.94 -16.19
N VAL A 292 23.80 -16.74 -15.58
CA VAL A 292 22.67 -16.10 -14.92
C VAL A 292 22.69 -14.57 -15.08
N LYS A 293 21.52 -13.99 -15.29
CA LYS A 293 21.29 -12.53 -15.27
C LYS A 293 20.29 -12.15 -14.19
N VAL A 294 20.47 -10.94 -13.65
CA VAL A 294 19.52 -10.30 -12.74
C VAL A 294 18.81 -9.18 -13.48
N CYS A 295 17.47 -9.25 -13.51
CA CYS A 295 16.59 -8.25 -14.09
C CYS A 295 15.97 -7.41 -12.98
N ILE A 296 16.19 -6.09 -13.01
CA ILE A 296 15.64 -5.12 -12.06
C ILE A 296 14.53 -4.35 -12.75
N ALA A 297 13.28 -4.70 -12.43
CA ALA A 297 12.08 -4.10 -13.01
C ALA A 297 11.46 -3.08 -12.05
N GLY A 298 11.48 -1.81 -12.45
CA GLY A 298 10.92 -0.70 -11.71
C GLY A 298 11.75 0.57 -11.81
N THR A 299 11.31 1.60 -11.09
CA THR A 299 11.98 2.90 -10.96
C THR A 299 11.99 3.35 -9.51
N GLY A 300 12.77 4.35 -9.18
CA GLY A 300 12.84 4.92 -7.84
C GLY A 300 14.06 5.83 -7.68
N ASP A 301 14.13 6.48 -6.56
CA ASP A 301 15.15 7.46 -6.18
C ASP A 301 16.57 6.86 -6.12
N LEU A 302 16.70 5.59 -5.75
CA LEU A 302 17.99 4.90 -5.69
C LEU A 302 18.44 4.30 -7.03
N LYS A 303 17.68 4.40 -8.11
CA LYS A 303 18.09 3.84 -9.40
C LYS A 303 19.44 4.38 -9.89
N PRO A 304 19.74 5.70 -9.87
CA PRO A 304 21.04 6.22 -10.30
C PRO A 304 22.19 5.68 -9.46
N HIS A 305 21.97 5.52 -8.14
CA HIS A 305 22.95 4.95 -7.24
C HIS A 305 23.25 3.48 -7.57
N LEU A 306 22.21 2.68 -7.83
CA LEU A 306 22.40 1.28 -8.22
C LEU A 306 23.12 1.14 -9.57
N GLU A 307 22.78 1.95 -10.54
CA GLU A 307 23.48 1.95 -11.84
C GLU A 307 24.98 2.30 -11.68
N TYR A 308 25.29 3.21 -10.74
CA TYR A 308 26.68 3.48 -10.37
C TYR A 308 27.35 2.26 -9.73
N LEU A 309 26.71 1.58 -8.76
CA LEU A 309 27.26 0.37 -8.12
C LEU A 309 27.51 -0.76 -9.13
N VAL A 310 26.58 -0.97 -10.06
CA VAL A 310 26.69 -1.98 -11.13
C VAL A 310 27.89 -1.68 -12.02
N ARG A 311 28.09 -0.42 -12.44
CA ARG A 311 29.27 -0.01 -13.22
C ARG A 311 30.58 -0.19 -12.44
N LYS A 312 30.60 0.26 -11.19
CA LYS A 312 31.78 0.13 -10.31
C LYS A 312 32.21 -1.32 -10.11
N SER A 313 31.26 -2.25 -10.14
CA SER A 313 31.50 -3.69 -9.97
C SER A 313 31.66 -4.45 -11.28
N ASN A 314 31.68 -3.78 -12.43
CA ASN A 314 31.78 -4.40 -13.78
C ASN A 314 30.68 -5.45 -14.04
N LEU A 315 29.45 -5.17 -13.65
CA LEU A 315 28.29 -6.10 -13.74
C LEU A 315 27.27 -5.69 -14.82
N GLN A 316 27.61 -4.77 -15.72
CA GLN A 316 26.67 -4.22 -16.71
C GLN A 316 26.09 -5.28 -17.65
N ASP A 317 26.86 -6.32 -17.95
CA ASP A 317 26.43 -7.42 -18.81
C ASP A 317 25.57 -8.46 -18.10
N LYS A 318 25.58 -8.47 -16.76
CA LYS A 318 24.85 -9.43 -15.91
C LYS A 318 23.62 -8.84 -15.19
N ILE A 319 23.52 -7.50 -15.08
CA ILE A 319 22.41 -6.81 -14.42
C ILE A 319 21.72 -5.86 -15.39
N VAL A 320 20.42 -6.08 -15.61
CA VAL A 320 19.61 -5.34 -16.58
C VAL A 320 18.52 -4.54 -15.84
N PHE A 321 18.46 -3.23 -16.09
CA PHE A 321 17.39 -2.36 -15.62
C PHE A 321 16.35 -2.18 -16.71
N THR A 322 15.09 -2.58 -16.46
CA THR A 322 14.01 -2.42 -17.44
C THR A 322 13.28 -1.09 -17.35
N GLY A 323 13.41 -0.39 -16.21
CA GLY A 323 12.56 0.74 -15.87
C GLY A 323 11.13 0.30 -15.49
N PHE A 324 10.21 1.24 -15.51
CA PHE A 324 8.78 0.96 -15.25
C PHE A 324 8.18 0.09 -16.35
N LEU A 325 7.41 -0.91 -15.95
CA LEU A 325 6.69 -1.82 -16.85
C LEU A 325 5.19 -1.75 -16.55
N ASP A 326 4.38 -1.75 -17.61
CA ASP A 326 2.95 -1.95 -17.52
C ASP A 326 2.59 -3.42 -17.19
N LYS A 327 1.32 -3.67 -16.87
CA LYS A 327 0.83 -5.00 -16.44
C LYS A 327 1.17 -6.11 -17.44
N GLU A 328 1.04 -5.86 -18.75
CA GLU A 328 1.29 -6.88 -19.77
C GLU A 328 2.79 -7.19 -19.93
N ARG A 329 3.63 -6.17 -19.83
CA ARG A 329 5.10 -6.37 -19.84
C ARG A 329 5.58 -7.07 -18.58
N VAL A 330 4.98 -6.78 -17.42
CA VAL A 330 5.26 -7.51 -16.15
C VAL A 330 4.89 -8.98 -16.31
N LYS A 331 3.71 -9.32 -16.84
CA LYS A 331 3.32 -10.70 -17.11
C LYS A 331 4.31 -11.43 -18.02
N LYS A 332 4.71 -10.78 -19.12
CA LYS A 332 5.72 -11.34 -20.02
C LYS A 332 7.03 -11.60 -19.30
N LEU A 333 7.52 -10.64 -18.53
CA LEU A 333 8.76 -10.78 -17.78
C LEU A 333 8.70 -11.91 -16.75
N LEU A 334 7.59 -12.01 -16.01
CA LEU A 334 7.35 -13.12 -15.07
C LEU A 334 7.34 -14.48 -15.79
N SER A 335 6.73 -14.58 -16.98
CA SER A 335 6.71 -15.85 -17.74
C SER A 335 8.10 -16.32 -18.20
N GLU A 336 9.07 -15.41 -18.29
CA GLU A 336 10.46 -15.68 -18.68
C GLU A 336 11.43 -15.82 -17.50
N THR A 337 10.97 -15.65 -16.27
CA THR A 337 11.77 -15.62 -15.04
C THR A 337 11.97 -17.01 -14.46
N ASP A 338 13.19 -17.34 -14.01
CA ASP A 338 13.55 -18.63 -13.42
C ASP A 338 13.53 -18.61 -11.89
N ALA A 339 13.86 -17.47 -11.26
CA ALA A 339 13.74 -17.25 -9.82
C ALA A 339 13.38 -15.79 -9.52
N TYR A 340 12.66 -15.57 -8.45
CA TYR A 340 12.29 -14.23 -7.96
C TYR A 340 13.03 -13.92 -6.67
N ILE A 341 13.47 -12.66 -6.50
CA ILE A 341 14.09 -12.18 -5.28
C ILE A 341 13.43 -10.91 -4.76
N MET A 342 13.17 -10.85 -3.42
CA MET A 342 12.67 -9.69 -2.71
C MET A 342 13.47 -9.48 -1.41
N PRO A 343 14.60 -8.75 -1.45
CA PRO A 343 15.46 -8.51 -0.30
C PRO A 343 15.03 -7.27 0.51
N SER A 344 13.71 -7.06 0.64
CA SER A 344 13.16 -5.86 1.26
C SER A 344 13.56 -5.72 2.72
N VAL A 345 13.99 -4.53 3.12
CA VAL A 345 14.29 -4.16 4.51
C VAL A 345 13.01 -4.14 5.35
N SER A 346 11.91 -3.66 4.75
CA SER A 346 10.57 -3.65 5.34
C SER A 346 9.54 -3.76 4.23
N GLU A 347 8.77 -4.83 4.22
CA GLU A 347 7.74 -5.07 3.22
C GLU A 347 6.39 -5.33 3.90
N PRO A 348 5.47 -4.38 3.93
CA PRO A 348 4.17 -4.54 4.59
C PRO A 348 3.41 -5.78 4.15
N PHE A 349 3.35 -6.04 2.85
CA PHE A 349 2.72 -7.25 2.32
C PHE A 349 3.60 -7.99 1.31
N GLY A 350 3.90 -7.38 0.14
CA GLY A 350 4.73 -7.98 -0.90
C GLY A 350 3.92 -8.60 -2.04
N LEU A 351 3.01 -7.82 -2.64
CA LEU A 351 2.20 -8.25 -3.78
C LEU A 351 3.03 -8.83 -4.93
N SER A 352 4.21 -8.24 -5.21
CA SER A 352 5.09 -8.73 -6.30
C SER A 352 5.64 -10.14 -6.05
N ALA A 353 5.82 -10.56 -4.78
CA ALA A 353 6.19 -11.94 -4.46
C ALA A 353 5.00 -12.89 -4.69
N VAL A 354 3.78 -12.46 -4.35
CA VAL A 354 2.55 -13.21 -4.63
C VAL A 354 2.32 -13.33 -6.13
N GLU A 355 2.55 -12.28 -6.91
CA GLU A 355 2.49 -12.28 -8.37
C GLU A 355 3.52 -13.26 -8.97
N ALA A 356 4.77 -13.24 -8.49
CA ALA A 356 5.79 -14.19 -8.94
C ALA A 356 5.41 -15.64 -8.62
N ALA A 357 4.87 -15.88 -7.43
CA ALA A 357 4.41 -17.20 -7.01
C ALA A 357 3.29 -17.75 -7.91
N GLN A 358 2.36 -16.91 -8.40
CA GLN A 358 1.32 -17.31 -9.35
C GLN A 358 1.89 -17.86 -10.67
N PHE A 359 3.07 -17.40 -11.06
CA PHE A 359 3.77 -17.89 -12.26
C PHE A 359 4.60 -19.14 -11.99
N ASN A 360 4.42 -19.83 -10.86
CA ASN A 360 5.25 -20.99 -10.47
C ASN A 360 6.75 -20.66 -10.48
N ILE A 361 7.13 -19.48 -10.02
CA ILE A 361 8.51 -19.05 -9.88
C ILE A 361 8.94 -19.32 -8.44
N PRO A 362 10.06 -20.03 -8.20
CA PRO A 362 10.62 -20.16 -6.87
C PRO A 362 11.05 -18.78 -6.37
N CYS A 363 10.61 -18.43 -5.15
CA CYS A 363 10.82 -17.12 -4.57
C CYS A 363 11.83 -17.19 -3.41
N VAL A 364 12.79 -16.26 -3.42
CA VAL A 364 13.68 -15.95 -2.31
C VAL A 364 13.26 -14.60 -1.76
N ILE A 365 12.77 -14.57 -0.53
CA ILE A 365 12.18 -13.36 0.06
C ILE A 365 12.73 -13.06 1.45
N SER A 366 12.70 -11.79 1.80
CA SER A 366 13.06 -11.32 3.13
C SER A 366 12.01 -11.79 4.16
N LYS A 367 12.47 -12.21 5.34
CA LYS A 367 11.61 -12.48 6.50
C LYS A 367 10.91 -11.21 7.01
N GLN A 368 11.46 -10.03 6.73
CA GLN A 368 10.91 -8.74 7.09
C GLN A 368 9.79 -8.31 6.12
N SER A 369 8.86 -9.25 5.86
CA SER A 369 7.76 -9.03 4.92
C SER A 369 6.48 -9.77 5.32
N GLY A 370 5.32 -9.19 4.97
CA GLY A 370 4.04 -9.88 5.07
C GLY A 370 3.94 -11.08 4.11
N ALA A 371 4.64 -11.05 2.98
CA ALA A 371 4.71 -12.17 2.04
C ALA A 371 5.29 -13.44 2.69
N ALA A 372 6.25 -13.30 3.62
CA ALA A 372 6.82 -14.42 4.35
C ALA A 372 5.79 -15.17 5.21
N GLU A 373 4.71 -14.48 5.62
CA GLU A 373 3.63 -15.06 6.42
C GLU A 373 2.65 -15.87 5.56
N VAL A 374 2.33 -15.36 4.37
CA VAL A 374 1.32 -15.97 3.47
C VAL A 374 1.92 -16.94 2.45
N LEU A 375 3.24 -16.90 2.25
CA LEU A 375 4.00 -17.81 1.38
C LEU A 375 5.07 -18.57 2.20
N PRO A 376 4.69 -19.36 3.22
CA PRO A 376 5.65 -20.00 4.13
C PRO A 376 6.56 -21.04 3.45
N ASN A 377 6.20 -21.51 2.25
CA ASN A 377 6.96 -22.48 1.48
C ASN A 377 7.96 -21.83 0.50
N THR A 378 8.20 -20.52 0.60
CA THR A 378 9.27 -19.82 -0.11
C THR A 378 10.59 -19.91 0.66
N LEU A 379 11.72 -19.63 -0.01
CA LEU A 379 13.02 -19.56 0.64
C LEU A 379 13.18 -18.21 1.34
N GLN A 380 13.26 -18.24 2.67
CA GLN A 380 13.24 -17.02 3.49
C GLN A 380 14.59 -16.80 4.19
N ALA A 381 15.12 -15.59 4.06
CA ALA A 381 16.33 -15.14 4.75
C ALA A 381 16.14 -13.74 5.32
N ASP A 382 16.97 -13.33 6.26
CA ASP A 382 17.02 -11.94 6.67
C ASP A 382 17.62 -11.11 5.52
N TYR A 383 17.14 -9.88 5.30
CA TYR A 383 17.53 -9.08 4.13
C TYR A 383 19.04 -8.78 4.06
N TRP A 384 19.70 -8.75 5.22
CA TRP A 384 21.16 -8.55 5.32
C TRP A 384 21.97 -9.82 5.11
N ASP A 385 21.35 -11.01 5.15
CA ASP A 385 22.02 -12.31 4.92
C ASP A 385 22.09 -12.62 3.42
N THR A 386 22.87 -11.79 2.73
CA THR A 386 23.03 -11.85 1.27
C THR A 386 23.72 -13.13 0.80
N ASP A 387 24.55 -13.78 1.65
CA ASP A 387 25.14 -15.09 1.40
C ASP A 387 24.06 -16.17 1.31
N LYS A 388 23.16 -16.20 2.27
CA LYS A 388 22.05 -17.13 2.31
C LYS A 388 21.08 -16.91 1.14
N MET A 389 20.76 -15.65 0.82
CA MET A 389 19.94 -15.33 -0.34
C MET A 389 20.59 -15.81 -1.64
N ALA A 390 21.90 -15.60 -1.82
CA ALA A 390 22.64 -16.08 -2.99
C ALA A 390 22.66 -17.61 -3.08
N ASN A 391 22.87 -18.31 -1.94
CA ASN A 391 22.80 -19.77 -1.88
C ASN A 391 21.41 -20.30 -2.22
N TYR A 392 20.35 -19.63 -1.76
CA TYR A 392 18.97 -19.99 -2.07
C TYR A 392 18.63 -19.79 -3.55
N LEU A 393 19.06 -18.68 -4.15
CA LEU A 393 18.94 -18.47 -5.59
C LEU A 393 19.69 -19.55 -6.37
N PHE A 394 20.95 -19.81 -6.01
CA PHE A 394 21.75 -20.86 -6.64
C PHE A 394 21.04 -22.21 -6.57
N ALA A 395 20.55 -22.60 -5.39
CA ALA A 395 19.85 -23.85 -5.20
C ALA A 395 18.57 -23.96 -6.03
N SER A 396 17.74 -22.89 -6.04
CA SER A 396 16.47 -22.86 -6.79
C SER A 396 16.69 -22.89 -8.31
N LEU A 397 17.82 -22.38 -8.79
CA LEU A 397 18.16 -22.35 -10.22
C LEU A 397 18.79 -23.66 -10.71
N ASN A 398 19.46 -24.42 -9.82
CA ASN A 398 20.22 -25.63 -10.20
C ASN A 398 19.55 -26.96 -9.81
N TYR A 399 18.73 -26.98 -8.77
CA TYR A 399 18.07 -28.21 -8.29
C TYR A 399 16.58 -28.20 -8.65
N LYS A 400 16.25 -28.87 -9.76
CA LYS A 400 14.87 -28.92 -10.30
C LYS A 400 13.87 -29.46 -9.28
N SER A 401 14.21 -30.54 -8.56
CA SER A 401 13.33 -31.13 -7.56
C SER A 401 13.00 -30.16 -6.41
N LEU A 402 13.97 -29.35 -5.99
CA LEU A 402 13.74 -28.31 -5.01
C LEU A 402 12.78 -27.22 -5.56
N SER A 403 13.06 -26.72 -6.76
CA SER A 403 12.22 -25.70 -7.40
C SER A 403 10.78 -26.19 -7.57
N ASP A 404 10.58 -27.42 -8.08
CA ASP A 404 9.26 -28.02 -8.26
C ASP A 404 8.52 -28.14 -6.91
N THR A 405 9.18 -28.69 -5.88
CA THR A 405 8.59 -28.80 -4.54
C THR A 405 8.19 -27.47 -3.93
N LEU A 406 9.05 -26.43 -4.06
CA LEU A 406 8.75 -25.11 -3.55
C LEU A 406 7.55 -24.49 -4.26
N THR A 407 7.50 -24.58 -5.57
CA THR A 407 6.40 -24.00 -6.36
C THR A 407 5.09 -24.74 -6.14
N GLU A 408 5.08 -26.08 -6.11
CA GLU A 408 3.89 -26.87 -5.81
C GLU A 408 3.28 -26.53 -4.44
N LYS A 409 4.12 -26.49 -3.40
CA LYS A 409 3.66 -26.12 -2.06
C LYS A 409 3.16 -24.67 -1.98
N THR A 410 3.83 -23.75 -2.68
CA THR A 410 3.43 -22.34 -2.73
C THR A 410 2.08 -22.18 -3.43
N GLN A 411 1.78 -22.98 -4.48
CA GLN A 411 0.47 -22.96 -5.12
C GLN A 411 -0.69 -23.34 -4.19
N VAL A 412 -0.43 -24.17 -3.17
CA VAL A 412 -1.43 -24.48 -2.15
C VAL A 412 -1.72 -23.25 -1.30
N ASN A 413 -0.68 -22.51 -0.89
CA ASN A 413 -0.85 -21.29 -0.10
C ASN A 413 -1.61 -20.19 -0.84
N LEU A 414 -1.42 -20.05 -2.15
CA LEU A 414 -2.10 -19.04 -2.97
C LEU A 414 -3.63 -19.15 -2.94
N LYS A 415 -4.18 -20.33 -2.70
CA LYS A 415 -5.65 -20.52 -2.62
C LYS A 415 -6.29 -19.72 -1.49
N ASP A 416 -5.54 -19.50 -0.42
CA ASP A 416 -6.00 -18.75 0.76
C ASP A 416 -5.74 -17.26 0.66
N ILE A 417 -5.06 -16.79 -0.41
CA ILE A 417 -4.77 -15.39 -0.65
C ILE A 417 -5.73 -14.87 -1.72
N ASN A 418 -6.90 -14.36 -1.32
CA ASN A 418 -7.87 -13.78 -2.27
C ASN A 418 -8.66 -12.63 -1.65
N TRP A 419 -9.18 -11.75 -2.50
CA TRP A 419 -9.91 -10.56 -2.06
C TRP A 419 -11.22 -10.87 -1.33
N ASP A 420 -11.84 -12.01 -1.57
CA ASP A 420 -13.07 -12.39 -0.89
C ASP A 420 -12.82 -12.73 0.60
N ILE A 421 -11.70 -13.40 0.88
CA ILE A 421 -11.24 -13.67 2.26
C ILE A 421 -10.90 -12.35 2.96
N ALA A 422 -10.17 -11.45 2.29
CA ALA A 422 -9.86 -10.12 2.81
C ALA A 422 -11.14 -9.34 3.14
N ALA A 423 -12.10 -9.31 2.23
CA ALA A 423 -13.39 -8.62 2.42
C ALA A 423 -14.19 -9.19 3.60
N LYS A 424 -14.22 -10.52 3.78
CA LYS A 424 -14.88 -11.16 4.93
C LYS A 424 -14.19 -10.82 6.25
N ALA A 425 -12.85 -10.76 6.27
CA ALA A 425 -12.11 -10.33 7.46
C ALA A 425 -12.42 -8.87 7.83
N VAL A 426 -12.53 -7.97 6.84
CA VAL A 426 -12.99 -6.59 7.07
C VAL A 426 -14.42 -6.57 7.58
N LEU A 427 -15.33 -7.32 6.96
CA LEU A 427 -16.74 -7.40 7.38
C LEU A 427 -16.90 -7.87 8.83
N THR A 428 -16.06 -8.80 9.30
CA THR A 428 -16.04 -9.23 10.71
C THR A 428 -15.74 -8.05 11.64
N ASN A 429 -14.80 -7.17 11.28
CA ASN A 429 -14.50 -5.97 12.05
C ASN A 429 -15.64 -4.93 12.00
N TYR A 430 -16.33 -4.79 10.87
CA TYR A 430 -17.51 -3.93 10.79
C TYR A 430 -18.64 -4.42 11.69
N ASN A 431 -18.96 -5.70 11.63
CA ASN A 431 -19.99 -6.30 12.46
C ASN A 431 -19.69 -6.15 13.96
N PHE A 432 -18.40 -6.24 14.34
CA PHE A 432 -17.99 -6.00 15.72
C PHE A 432 -18.26 -4.57 16.19
N LEU A 433 -18.19 -3.59 15.29
CA LEU A 433 -18.39 -2.16 15.62
C LEU A 433 -19.87 -1.75 15.58
N LEU A 434 -20.74 -2.52 14.92
CA LEU A 434 -22.16 -2.22 14.76
C LEU A 434 -23.03 -2.95 15.78
N ASN A 435 -22.51 -3.97 16.45
CA ASN A 435 -23.15 -4.71 17.56
C ASN A 435 -22.74 -4.15 18.91
#